data_54068842334c2b54f23bfabae0e0fb04
#
_entry.id   54068842334c2b54f23bfabae0e0fb04
#
_cell.length_a   1.000
_cell.length_b   1.000
_cell.length_c   1.000
_cell.angle_alpha   90.00
_cell.angle_beta   90.00
_cell.angle_gamma   90.00
#
_symmetry.space_group_name_H-M   'P 1'
#
loop_
_entity.id
_entity.type
_entity.pdbx_description
1 polymer ?
#
loop_
_entity_poly.entity_id
_entity_poly.type
_entity_poly.pdbx_seq_one_letter_code
_entity_poly.pdbx_strand_id
1 'polypeptide(L)'
;MNRKVYTSRLSSFLPNAPVDNDEMENILGYVGGHPSRIKKIILRQNQIKQRHYAMREGNLTHTNAELMVNAINGLFDNEFDANAIELLACGTSTPDQLIPSHASMVHGLLKGSNPIPLLSVSGVCCSAVQALEFAFLSVLSGHTSNAVCGGSELVSPLLRSDMFEEEYRTINQVQENPYIAFEKDFLRWMLSDGAGCVLLTDKPMGKMSLEIKWIESV
;
A
#
# COMPACT_ATOMS: atom_id res chain seq x y z
N MET A 1 -20.28 22.28 18.50
CA MET A 1 -18.83 22.63 18.46
C MET A 1 -18.28 22.12 17.14
N ASN A 2 -17.60 22.97 16.37
CA ASN A 2 -17.00 22.53 15.12
C ASN A 2 -15.68 21.82 15.45
N ARG A 3 -15.71 20.48 15.55
CA ARG A 3 -14.49 19.69 15.78
C ARG A 3 -13.58 19.82 14.55
N LYS A 4 -12.30 19.77 14.79
CA LYS A 4 -11.26 19.80 13.75
C LYS A 4 -10.52 18.48 13.80
N VAL A 5 -9.98 18.08 12.66
CA VAL A 5 -9.15 16.88 12.52
C VAL A 5 -7.81 17.29 11.92
N TYR A 6 -6.76 16.75 12.51
CA TYR A 6 -5.39 17.07 12.10
C TYR A 6 -4.64 15.81 11.69
N THR A 7 -3.91 15.88 10.59
CA THR A 7 -2.83 14.94 10.31
C THR A 7 -1.64 15.33 11.18
N SER A 8 -1.40 14.58 12.23
CA SER A 8 -0.38 14.89 13.23
C SER A 8 0.93 14.18 12.99
N ARG A 9 0.91 13.01 12.34
CA ARG A 9 2.12 12.24 11.99
C ARG A 9 1.91 11.53 10.66
N LEU A 10 3.01 11.32 9.96
CA LEU A 10 3.09 10.58 8.70
C LEU A 10 4.24 9.60 8.78
N SER A 11 4.05 8.41 8.26
CA SER A 11 5.09 7.42 8.14
C SER A 11 4.90 6.56 6.90
N SER A 12 5.99 5.98 6.42
CA SER A 12 5.98 5.03 5.32
C SER A 12 7.01 3.93 5.56
N PHE A 13 6.77 2.78 4.96
CA PHE A 13 7.71 1.69 4.91
C PHE A 13 7.85 1.18 3.49
N LEU A 14 9.08 1.14 3.01
CA LEU A 14 9.45 0.60 1.70
C LEU A 14 10.33 -0.63 1.92
N PRO A 15 9.91 -1.82 1.46
CA PRO A 15 10.64 -3.05 1.72
C PRO A 15 11.94 -3.13 0.91
N ASN A 16 12.97 -3.69 1.50
CA ASN A 16 14.26 -3.97 0.87
C ASN A 16 14.96 -2.71 0.28
N ALA A 17 16.06 -2.92 -0.41
CA ALA A 17 16.72 -1.87 -1.18
C ALA A 17 15.92 -1.52 -2.44
N PRO A 18 15.98 -0.26 -2.91
CA PRO A 18 15.35 0.11 -4.17
C PRO A 18 15.95 -0.67 -5.34
N VAL A 19 15.12 -0.96 -6.32
CA VAL A 19 15.45 -1.68 -7.56
C VAL A 19 15.35 -0.73 -8.72
N ASP A 20 16.42 -0.58 -9.47
CA ASP A 20 16.46 0.27 -10.67
C ASP A 20 15.70 -0.36 -11.84
N ASN A 21 15.35 0.47 -12.81
CA ASN A 21 14.59 0.05 -13.98
C ASN A 21 15.25 -1.12 -14.74
N ASP A 22 16.58 -1.17 -14.78
CA ASP A 22 17.31 -2.23 -15.50
C ASP A 22 17.29 -3.56 -14.73
N GLU A 23 17.18 -3.52 -13.41
CA GLU A 23 17.21 -4.69 -12.53
C GLU A 23 15.82 -5.30 -12.26
N MET A 24 14.73 -4.65 -12.65
CA MET A 24 13.36 -5.13 -12.37
C MET A 24 13.14 -6.58 -12.81
N GLU A 25 13.62 -6.96 -14.00
CA GLU A 25 13.42 -8.31 -14.54
C GLU A 25 14.26 -9.37 -13.81
N ASN A 26 15.36 -8.98 -13.14
CA ASN A 26 16.13 -9.90 -12.31
C ASN A 26 15.31 -10.35 -11.09
N ILE A 27 14.36 -9.53 -10.61
CA ILE A 27 13.50 -9.85 -9.47
C ILE A 27 12.17 -10.44 -9.93
N LEU A 28 11.53 -9.82 -10.93
CA LEU A 28 10.20 -10.22 -11.41
C LEU A 28 10.24 -11.37 -12.42
N GLY A 29 11.43 -11.73 -12.91
CA GLY A 29 11.63 -12.74 -13.95
C GLY A 29 11.43 -12.20 -15.38
N TYR A 30 11.77 -13.02 -16.34
CA TYR A 30 11.68 -12.74 -17.78
C TYR A 30 10.49 -13.50 -18.39
N VAL A 31 9.48 -12.80 -18.87
CA VAL A 31 8.33 -13.43 -19.54
C VAL A 31 8.80 -14.02 -20.89
N GLY A 32 8.51 -15.30 -21.11
CA GLY A 32 9.02 -16.01 -22.31
C GLY A 32 10.55 -16.14 -22.36
N GLY A 33 11.26 -15.91 -21.24
CA GLY A 33 12.73 -16.03 -21.17
C GLY A 33 13.51 -14.89 -21.82
N HIS A 34 12.86 -13.78 -22.21
CA HIS A 34 13.48 -12.67 -22.91
C HIS A 34 13.15 -11.32 -22.28
N PRO A 35 14.06 -10.31 -22.36
CA PRO A 35 13.78 -8.95 -21.90
C PRO A 35 12.57 -8.34 -22.63
N SER A 36 11.70 -7.66 -21.87
CA SER A 36 10.52 -7.00 -22.42
C SER A 36 10.90 -5.86 -23.37
N ARG A 37 10.36 -5.88 -24.58
CA ARG A 37 10.58 -4.82 -25.58
C ARG A 37 9.82 -3.55 -25.25
N ILE A 38 8.69 -3.65 -24.57
CA ILE A 38 7.83 -2.50 -24.24
C ILE A 38 8.21 -1.84 -22.90
N LYS A 39 8.97 -2.51 -22.03
CA LYS A 39 9.43 -1.98 -20.74
C LYS A 39 10.01 -0.56 -20.88
N LYS A 40 10.93 -0.36 -21.82
CA LYS A 40 11.58 0.95 -22.03
C LYS A 40 10.60 2.06 -22.43
N ILE A 41 9.55 1.72 -23.18
CA ILE A 41 8.51 2.69 -23.61
C ILE A 41 7.70 3.12 -22.41
N ILE A 42 7.21 2.17 -21.60
CA ILE A 42 6.41 2.43 -20.41
C ILE A 42 7.20 3.23 -19.37
N LEU A 43 8.43 2.81 -19.08
CA LEU A 43 9.30 3.47 -18.10
C LEU A 43 9.64 4.92 -18.49
N ARG A 44 9.79 5.19 -19.79
CA ARG A 44 10.01 6.55 -20.30
C ARG A 44 8.79 7.45 -20.10
N GLN A 45 7.58 6.89 -20.21
CA GLN A 45 6.34 7.64 -20.04
C GLN A 45 6.03 7.93 -18.56
N ASN A 46 6.21 6.95 -17.66
CA ASN A 46 5.86 7.10 -16.25
C ASN A 46 6.92 7.83 -15.42
N GLN A 47 8.15 7.96 -15.94
CA GLN A 47 9.29 8.64 -15.31
C GLN A 47 9.70 8.08 -13.92
N ILE A 48 9.19 6.93 -13.51
CA ILE A 48 9.57 6.27 -12.26
C ILE A 48 10.94 5.61 -12.47
N LYS A 49 11.88 5.86 -11.58
CA LYS A 49 13.27 5.39 -11.71
C LYS A 49 13.55 4.15 -10.88
N GLN A 50 12.87 4.00 -9.74
CA GLN A 50 13.11 2.93 -8.78
C GLN A 50 11.80 2.37 -8.24
N ARG A 51 11.82 1.09 -7.84
CA ARG A 51 10.73 0.37 -7.16
C ARG A 51 11.29 -0.32 -5.93
N HIS A 52 10.37 -0.66 -5.02
CA HIS A 52 10.65 -1.55 -3.91
C HIS A 52 9.81 -2.81 -4.06
N TYR A 53 10.42 -3.96 -3.86
CA TYR A 53 9.75 -5.25 -3.90
C TYR A 53 10.00 -6.00 -2.59
N ALA A 54 8.93 -6.46 -1.94
CA ALA A 54 9.00 -7.31 -0.75
C ALA A 54 9.35 -8.75 -1.13
N MET A 55 10.30 -8.90 -2.04
CA MET A 55 10.73 -10.16 -2.60
C MET A 55 12.25 -10.16 -2.84
N ARG A 56 12.90 -11.28 -2.54
CA ARG A 56 14.30 -11.55 -2.87
C ARG A 56 14.45 -12.99 -3.28
N GLU A 57 15.18 -13.26 -4.35
CA GLU A 57 15.48 -14.62 -4.84
C GLU A 57 14.21 -15.48 -4.98
N GLY A 58 13.11 -14.88 -5.45
CA GLY A 58 11.82 -15.54 -5.62
C GLY A 58 11.01 -15.76 -4.35
N ASN A 59 11.52 -15.41 -3.17
CA ASN A 59 10.84 -15.55 -1.88
C ASN A 59 10.35 -14.21 -1.35
N LEU A 60 9.18 -14.21 -0.71
CA LEU A 60 8.67 -13.05 0.01
C LEU A 60 9.54 -12.75 1.24
N THR A 61 9.83 -11.46 1.45
CA THR A 61 10.54 -10.95 2.63
C THR A 61 9.60 -10.37 3.66
N HIS A 62 8.41 -9.94 3.24
CA HIS A 62 7.36 -9.36 4.09
C HIS A 62 5.99 -9.78 3.55
N THR A 63 5.04 -9.97 4.45
CA THR A 63 3.61 -10.01 4.14
C THR A 63 3.06 -8.59 3.98
N ASN A 64 1.89 -8.42 3.40
CA ASN A 64 1.26 -7.11 3.28
C ASN A 64 0.92 -6.50 4.65
N ALA A 65 0.48 -7.33 5.59
CA ALA A 65 0.23 -6.89 6.97
C ALA A 65 1.53 -6.40 7.66
N GLU A 66 2.67 -7.05 7.44
CA GLU A 66 3.96 -6.62 7.98
C GLU A 66 4.43 -5.29 7.36
N LEU A 67 4.17 -5.04 6.06
CA LEU A 67 4.44 -3.74 5.46
C LEU A 67 3.70 -2.62 6.20
N MET A 68 2.40 -2.82 6.45
CA MET A 68 1.58 -1.84 7.16
C MET A 68 2.02 -1.64 8.61
N VAL A 69 2.32 -2.73 9.34
CA VAL A 69 2.83 -2.65 10.73
C VAL A 69 4.13 -1.88 10.81
N ASN A 70 5.06 -2.11 9.87
CA ASN A 70 6.33 -1.39 9.83
C ASN A 70 6.11 0.12 9.55
N ALA A 71 5.17 0.49 8.71
CA ALA A 71 4.78 1.89 8.52
C ALA A 71 4.18 2.47 9.81
N ILE A 72 3.26 1.75 10.48
CA ILE A 72 2.63 2.21 11.73
C ILE A 72 3.66 2.39 12.85
N ASN A 73 4.61 1.47 12.99
CA ASN A 73 5.69 1.60 13.98
C ASN A 73 6.51 2.88 13.81
N GLY A 74 6.61 3.41 12.59
CA GLY A 74 7.25 4.69 12.33
C GLY A 74 6.47 5.93 12.82
N LEU A 75 5.22 5.77 13.26
CA LEU A 75 4.44 6.82 13.92
C LEU A 75 4.73 6.93 15.42
N PHE A 76 5.33 5.90 16.02
CA PHE A 76 5.51 5.77 17.46
C PHE A 76 6.75 6.52 17.97
N ASP A 77 6.59 7.11 19.13
CA ASP A 77 7.65 7.74 19.91
C ASP A 77 7.27 7.75 21.40
N ASN A 78 7.90 8.62 22.21
CA ASN A 78 7.62 8.72 23.64
C ASN A 78 6.22 9.31 23.99
N GLU A 79 5.53 9.91 23.01
CA GLU A 79 4.23 10.56 23.22
C GLU A 79 3.06 9.75 22.66
N PHE A 80 3.32 8.84 21.73
CA PHE A 80 2.29 8.04 21.07
C PHE A 80 2.83 6.65 20.73
N ASP A 81 2.14 5.62 21.20
CA ASP A 81 2.46 4.21 21.00
C ASP A 81 1.22 3.39 20.58
N ALA A 82 1.37 2.09 20.44
CA ALA A 82 0.30 1.20 20.02
C ALA A 82 -0.89 1.18 21.00
N ASN A 83 -0.65 1.39 22.31
CA ASN A 83 -1.73 1.42 23.30
C ASN A 83 -2.62 2.66 23.18
N ALA A 84 -2.09 3.75 22.62
CA ALA A 84 -2.81 5.01 22.46
C ALA A 84 -3.73 5.04 21.25
N ILE A 85 -3.64 4.07 20.35
CA ILE A 85 -4.50 3.99 19.15
C ILE A 85 -5.94 3.70 19.57
N GLU A 86 -6.89 4.52 19.12
CA GLU A 86 -8.32 4.34 19.39
C GLU A 86 -9.09 3.72 18.21
N LEU A 87 -8.56 3.81 16.98
CA LEU A 87 -9.13 3.21 15.76
C LEU A 87 -8.03 2.92 14.76
N LEU A 88 -8.13 1.78 14.09
CA LEU A 88 -7.23 1.40 12.99
C LEU A 88 -8.04 1.15 11.71
N ALA A 89 -7.73 1.91 10.65
CA ALA A 89 -8.34 1.74 9.33
C ALA A 89 -7.25 1.46 8.29
N CYS A 90 -7.31 0.29 7.64
CA CYS A 90 -6.32 -0.14 6.65
C CYS A 90 -6.99 -0.40 5.30
N GLY A 91 -6.45 0.20 4.24
CA GLY A 91 -6.86 -0.04 2.85
C GLY A 91 -5.82 -0.86 2.10
N THR A 92 -6.27 -1.82 1.29
CA THR A 92 -5.42 -2.60 0.39
C THR A 92 -6.20 -3.23 -0.75
N SER A 93 -5.56 -3.39 -1.90
CA SER A 93 -6.08 -4.20 -3.03
C SER A 93 -5.56 -5.64 -2.97
N THR A 94 -4.49 -5.88 -2.22
CA THR A 94 -3.75 -7.15 -2.18
C THR A 94 -3.60 -7.68 -0.75
N PRO A 95 -4.73 -7.96 -0.03
CA PRO A 95 -4.63 -8.52 1.31
C PRO A 95 -3.94 -9.89 1.26
N ASP A 96 -3.17 -10.23 2.29
CA ASP A 96 -2.52 -11.55 2.38
C ASP A 96 -3.55 -12.69 2.34
N GLN A 97 -4.75 -12.44 2.86
CA GLN A 97 -5.90 -13.36 2.83
C GLN A 97 -7.21 -12.59 3.05
N LEU A 98 -8.34 -13.24 2.71
CA LEU A 98 -9.65 -12.63 2.86
C LEU A 98 -10.14 -12.62 4.32
N ILE A 99 -9.82 -13.66 5.08
CA ILE A 99 -10.26 -13.87 6.47
C ILE A 99 -9.10 -14.43 7.30
N PRO A 100 -8.73 -13.78 8.43
CA PRO A 100 -9.24 -12.51 8.95
C PRO A 100 -8.92 -11.33 8.04
N SER A 101 -9.61 -10.21 8.23
CA SER A 101 -9.43 -9.01 7.42
C SER A 101 -8.02 -8.40 7.58
N HIS A 102 -7.57 -7.63 6.60
CA HIS A 102 -6.25 -7.02 6.60
C HIS A 102 -5.98 -6.19 7.88
N ALA A 103 -6.91 -5.33 8.30
CA ALA A 103 -6.74 -4.56 9.53
C ALA A 103 -6.67 -5.45 10.79
N SER A 104 -7.36 -6.60 10.79
CA SER A 104 -7.26 -7.57 11.90
C SER A 104 -5.88 -8.23 11.96
N MET A 105 -5.30 -8.54 10.80
CA MET A 105 -3.94 -9.09 10.72
C MET A 105 -2.91 -8.06 11.18
N VAL A 106 -3.04 -6.82 10.70
CA VAL A 106 -2.17 -5.71 11.11
C VAL A 106 -2.26 -5.49 12.62
N HIS A 107 -3.48 -5.43 13.19
CA HIS A 107 -3.68 -5.27 14.62
C HIS A 107 -3.06 -6.42 15.43
N GLY A 108 -3.21 -7.67 14.95
CA GLY A 108 -2.63 -8.83 15.60
C GLY A 108 -1.09 -8.84 15.65
N LEU A 109 -0.44 -8.12 14.73
CA LEU A 109 1.01 -7.94 14.68
C LEU A 109 1.50 -6.71 15.47
N LEU A 110 0.62 -5.76 15.82
CA LEU A 110 0.96 -4.57 16.61
C LEU A 110 1.11 -4.96 18.08
N LYS A 111 2.37 -5.02 18.54
CA LYS A 111 2.66 -5.33 19.94
C LYS A 111 2.19 -4.22 20.87
N GLY A 112 1.50 -4.60 21.94
CA GLY A 112 1.03 -3.68 22.97
C GLY A 112 -0.24 -2.89 22.61
N SER A 113 -0.91 -3.20 21.50
CA SER A 113 -2.19 -2.58 21.16
C SER A 113 -3.32 -3.10 22.04
N ASN A 114 -4.24 -2.19 22.39
CA ASN A 114 -5.50 -2.53 23.06
C ASN A 114 -6.54 -3.07 22.06
N PRO A 115 -7.62 -3.73 22.50
CA PRO A 115 -8.80 -3.98 21.66
C PRO A 115 -9.40 -2.64 21.19
N ILE A 116 -9.43 -2.45 19.87
CA ILE A 116 -9.89 -1.22 19.22
C ILE A 116 -10.81 -1.55 18.03
N PRO A 117 -11.67 -0.62 17.61
CA PRO A 117 -12.37 -0.74 16.33
C PRO A 117 -11.42 -0.85 15.15
N LEU A 118 -11.71 -1.79 14.25
CA LEU A 118 -10.92 -2.07 13.06
C LEU A 118 -11.76 -1.88 11.80
N LEU A 119 -11.20 -1.26 10.78
CA LEU A 119 -11.80 -1.18 9.45
C LEU A 119 -10.80 -1.67 8.41
N SER A 120 -11.21 -2.61 7.59
CA SER A 120 -10.50 -2.97 6.37
C SER A 120 -11.27 -2.47 5.16
N VAL A 121 -10.59 -1.73 4.30
CA VAL A 121 -11.12 -1.26 3.03
C VAL A 121 -10.45 -2.03 1.91
N SER A 122 -11.25 -2.62 1.04
CA SER A 122 -10.76 -3.31 -0.16
C SER A 122 -11.25 -2.56 -1.39
N GLY A 123 -10.37 -2.33 -2.31
CA GLY A 123 -10.67 -1.61 -3.54
C GLY A 123 -9.39 -1.46 -4.34
N VAL A 124 -9.45 -0.74 -5.47
CA VAL A 124 -8.27 -0.50 -6.28
C VAL A 124 -7.50 0.71 -5.70
N CYS A 125 -7.04 1.64 -6.46
CA CYS A 125 -6.08 2.69 -6.07
C CYS A 125 -6.54 3.64 -4.94
N CYS A 126 -7.83 3.71 -4.60
CA CYS A 126 -8.37 4.66 -3.62
C CYS A 126 -8.68 4.03 -2.24
N SER A 127 -8.38 2.76 -2.01
CA SER A 127 -8.67 2.08 -0.73
C SER A 127 -8.05 2.78 0.49
N ALA A 128 -6.82 3.30 0.35
CA ALA A 128 -6.17 4.07 1.42
C ALA A 128 -6.88 5.40 1.70
N VAL A 129 -7.40 6.09 0.68
CA VAL A 129 -8.15 7.35 0.84
C VAL A 129 -9.51 7.09 1.52
N GLN A 130 -10.18 5.98 1.19
CA GLN A 130 -11.41 5.58 1.86
C GLN A 130 -11.17 5.23 3.34
N ALA A 131 -10.07 4.56 3.66
CA ALA A 131 -9.66 4.33 5.05
C ALA A 131 -9.40 5.65 5.79
N LEU A 132 -8.75 6.61 5.14
CA LEU A 132 -8.52 7.96 5.66
C LEU A 132 -9.84 8.70 5.91
N GLU A 133 -10.79 8.65 4.97
CA GLU A 133 -12.09 9.28 5.10
C GLU A 133 -12.88 8.73 6.28
N PHE A 134 -12.91 7.42 6.46
CA PHE A 134 -13.56 6.80 7.62
C PHE A 134 -12.92 7.24 8.94
N ALA A 135 -11.59 7.21 9.02
CA ALA A 135 -10.85 7.66 10.20
C ALA A 135 -11.10 9.15 10.49
N PHE A 136 -11.12 9.99 9.45
CA PHE A 136 -11.46 11.41 9.56
C PHE A 136 -12.87 11.60 10.13
N LEU A 137 -13.87 10.90 9.62
CA LEU A 137 -15.25 10.99 10.11
C LEU A 137 -15.39 10.51 11.55
N SER A 138 -14.65 9.47 11.96
CA SER A 138 -14.62 8.99 13.35
C SER A 138 -14.10 10.06 14.31
N VAL A 139 -12.97 10.71 13.99
CA VAL A 139 -12.39 11.79 14.80
C VAL A 139 -13.28 13.04 14.76
N LEU A 140 -13.79 13.42 13.59
CA LEU A 140 -14.64 14.60 13.40
C LEU A 140 -15.95 14.49 14.20
N SER A 141 -16.57 13.30 14.22
CA SER A 141 -17.80 13.05 14.99
C SER A 141 -17.54 12.97 16.49
N GLY A 142 -16.30 12.78 16.91
CA GLY A 142 -15.88 12.57 18.30
C GLY A 142 -16.14 11.16 18.80
N HIS A 143 -16.32 10.21 17.90
CA HIS A 143 -16.36 8.80 18.25
C HIS A 143 -14.98 8.35 18.80
N THR A 144 -13.90 8.87 18.23
CA THR A 144 -12.53 8.71 18.71
C THR A 144 -11.83 10.06 18.78
N SER A 145 -10.77 10.18 19.59
CA SER A 145 -9.90 11.35 19.65
C SER A 145 -8.71 11.23 18.71
N ASN A 146 -8.37 9.99 18.35
CA ASN A 146 -7.34 9.70 17.37
C ASN A 146 -7.72 8.48 16.51
N ALA A 147 -7.06 8.35 15.38
CA ALA A 147 -7.13 7.19 14.51
C ALA A 147 -5.83 7.02 13.72
N VAL A 148 -5.37 5.79 13.57
CA VAL A 148 -4.31 5.44 12.60
C VAL A 148 -4.98 4.90 11.35
N CYS A 149 -4.63 5.45 10.19
CA CYS A 149 -5.15 4.99 8.91
C CYS A 149 -4.10 5.05 7.82
N GLY A 150 -4.29 4.25 6.78
CA GLY A 150 -3.37 4.22 5.65
C GLY A 150 -3.62 3.06 4.71
N GLY A 151 -2.66 2.78 3.85
CA GLY A 151 -2.72 1.67 2.94
C GLY A 151 -1.38 1.00 2.73
N SER A 152 -1.44 -0.26 2.35
CA SER A 152 -0.28 -1.04 1.96
C SER A 152 -0.61 -1.93 0.77
N GLU A 153 0.38 -2.17 -0.07
CA GLU A 153 0.23 -3.04 -1.23
C GLU A 153 1.43 -3.98 -1.35
N LEU A 154 1.13 -5.25 -1.57
CA LEU A 154 2.08 -6.31 -1.88
C LEU A 154 1.77 -6.85 -3.27
N VAL A 155 2.26 -6.17 -4.29
CA VAL A 155 1.93 -6.47 -5.69
C VAL A 155 2.98 -7.33 -6.39
N SER A 156 4.22 -7.35 -5.89
CA SER A 156 5.33 -8.05 -6.56
C SER A 156 5.06 -9.53 -6.86
N PRO A 157 4.33 -10.32 -6.05
CA PRO A 157 3.98 -11.69 -6.40
C PRO A 157 3.12 -11.80 -7.66
N LEU A 158 2.22 -10.82 -7.87
CA LEU A 158 1.33 -10.76 -9.04
C LEU A 158 2.04 -10.26 -10.30
N LEU A 159 3.23 -9.64 -10.14
CA LEU A 159 4.02 -9.08 -11.22
C LEU A 159 5.12 -10.03 -11.73
N ARG A 160 5.24 -11.23 -11.16
CA ARG A 160 6.22 -12.24 -11.56
C ARG A 160 5.97 -12.74 -12.97
N SER A 161 7.03 -13.16 -13.65
CA SER A 161 6.95 -13.66 -15.03
C SER A 161 6.02 -14.85 -15.20
N ASP A 162 5.98 -15.76 -14.21
CA ASP A 162 5.10 -16.94 -14.23
C ASP A 162 3.60 -16.60 -14.28
N MET A 163 3.20 -15.44 -13.75
CA MET A 163 1.82 -14.94 -13.85
C MET A 163 1.44 -14.45 -15.26
N PHE A 164 2.43 -14.25 -16.12
CA PHE A 164 2.26 -13.71 -17.47
C PHE A 164 2.57 -14.75 -18.58
N GLU A 165 3.15 -15.90 -18.25
CA GLU A 165 3.58 -16.89 -19.25
C GLU A 165 2.42 -17.51 -20.02
N GLU A 166 1.30 -17.80 -19.39
CA GLU A 166 0.13 -18.38 -20.04
C GLU A 166 -0.46 -17.41 -21.07
N GLU A 167 -0.48 -16.13 -20.74
CA GLU A 167 -0.91 -15.07 -21.67
C GLU A 167 0.08 -14.87 -22.80
N TYR A 168 1.38 -14.92 -22.51
CA TYR A 168 2.40 -14.85 -23.55
C TYR A 168 2.25 -15.98 -24.59
N ARG A 169 1.92 -17.18 -24.16
CA ARG A 169 1.60 -18.30 -25.07
C ARG A 169 0.34 -18.03 -25.89
N THR A 170 -0.66 -17.39 -25.30
CA THR A 170 -1.93 -17.05 -25.94
C THR A 170 -1.80 -15.84 -26.88
N ILE A 171 -0.93 -14.88 -26.56
CA ILE A 171 -0.65 -13.70 -27.40
C ILE A 171 -0.06 -14.09 -28.75
N ASN A 172 0.70 -15.18 -28.84
CA ASN A 172 1.13 -15.71 -30.14
C ASN A 172 -0.06 -16.22 -31.00
N GLN A 173 -1.24 -16.43 -30.41
CA GLN A 173 -2.50 -16.74 -31.10
C GLN A 173 -3.40 -15.49 -31.25
N VAL A 174 -3.21 -14.44 -30.47
CA VAL A 174 -4.00 -13.19 -30.48
C VAL A 174 -3.19 -12.08 -31.14
N GLN A 175 -2.72 -12.29 -32.35
CA GLN A 175 -2.18 -11.20 -33.20
C GLN A 175 -3.22 -10.11 -33.53
N GLU A 176 -4.45 -10.24 -33.04
CA GLU A 176 -5.57 -9.35 -33.37
C GLU A 176 -5.86 -8.25 -32.34
N ASN A 177 -5.29 -8.27 -31.13
CA ASN A 177 -5.51 -7.18 -30.17
C ASN A 177 -4.30 -6.86 -29.28
N PRO A 178 -3.35 -6.03 -29.76
CA PRO A 178 -2.15 -5.63 -29.01
C PRO A 178 -2.44 -4.84 -27.72
N TYR A 179 -3.64 -4.27 -27.56
CA TYR A 179 -4.00 -3.41 -26.44
C TYR A 179 -4.12 -4.18 -25.11
N ILE A 180 -4.64 -5.41 -25.12
CA ILE A 180 -4.81 -6.21 -23.88
C ILE A 180 -3.46 -6.61 -23.29
N ALA A 181 -2.50 -6.95 -24.12
CA ALA A 181 -1.13 -7.25 -23.71
C ALA A 181 -0.43 -6.00 -23.12
N PHE A 182 -0.73 -4.83 -23.69
CA PHE A 182 -0.15 -3.57 -23.24
C PHE A 182 -0.63 -3.15 -21.86
N GLU A 183 -1.92 -3.36 -21.53
CA GLU A 183 -2.48 -2.94 -20.23
C GLU A 183 -1.87 -3.72 -19.05
N LYS A 184 -1.71 -5.04 -19.17
CA LYS A 184 -1.10 -5.85 -18.09
C LYS A 184 0.39 -5.58 -17.92
N ASP A 185 1.12 -5.52 -19.01
CA ASP A 185 2.54 -5.17 -19.00
C ASP A 185 2.77 -3.75 -18.44
N PHE A 186 1.83 -2.82 -18.66
CA PHE A 186 1.89 -1.48 -18.10
C PHE A 186 1.92 -1.49 -16.56
N LEU A 187 1.03 -2.24 -15.91
CA LEU A 187 0.99 -2.37 -14.45
C LEU A 187 2.28 -3.00 -13.91
N ARG A 188 2.80 -4.01 -14.59
CA ARG A 188 4.04 -4.69 -14.22
C ARG A 188 5.22 -3.72 -14.07
N TRP A 189 5.29 -2.71 -14.94
CA TRP A 189 6.38 -1.73 -14.95
C TRP A 189 6.09 -0.47 -14.15
N MET A 190 4.90 -0.34 -13.59
CA MET A 190 4.52 0.83 -12.77
C MET A 190 4.55 0.55 -11.28
N LEU A 191 4.04 -0.61 -10.87
CA LEU A 191 3.73 -0.88 -9.47
C LEU A 191 4.96 -1.24 -8.64
N SER A 192 4.83 -1.05 -7.32
CA SER A 192 5.85 -1.27 -6.30
C SER A 192 5.16 -1.70 -5.01
N ASP A 193 5.87 -2.43 -4.15
CA ASP A 193 5.39 -2.75 -2.81
C ASP A 193 5.70 -1.63 -1.83
N GLY A 194 4.86 -1.47 -0.81
CA GLY A 194 5.09 -0.52 0.24
C GLY A 194 3.85 -0.24 1.09
N ALA A 195 4.03 0.56 2.12
CA ALA A 195 2.97 1.03 2.99
C ALA A 195 3.16 2.50 3.36
N GLY A 196 2.05 3.20 3.56
CA GLY A 196 2.02 4.54 4.09
C GLY A 196 0.86 4.72 5.06
N CYS A 197 1.07 5.45 6.15
CA CYS A 197 0.04 5.68 7.15
C CYS A 197 0.14 7.07 7.77
N VAL A 198 -0.97 7.48 8.37
CA VAL A 198 -1.09 8.76 9.07
C VAL A 198 -1.75 8.55 10.43
N LEU A 199 -1.36 9.39 11.38
CA LEU A 199 -2.06 9.57 12.65
C LEU A 199 -2.97 10.80 12.52
N LEU A 200 -4.27 10.59 12.64
CA LEU A 200 -5.27 11.65 12.77
C LEU A 200 -5.58 11.90 14.24
N THR A 201 -5.77 13.16 14.61
CA THR A 201 -6.07 13.59 15.99
C THR A 201 -7.07 14.74 16.01
N ASP A 202 -7.82 14.89 17.09
CA ASP A 202 -8.76 16.00 17.31
C ASP A 202 -8.07 17.31 17.76
N LYS A 203 -6.78 17.23 18.12
CA LYS A 203 -5.92 18.35 18.52
C LYS A 203 -4.56 18.21 17.85
N PRO A 204 -3.90 19.33 17.53
CA PRO A 204 -2.54 19.29 16.99
C PRO A 204 -1.58 18.56 17.92
N MET A 205 -0.75 17.67 17.39
CA MET A 205 0.37 17.02 18.10
C MET A 205 1.68 17.35 17.39
N GLY A 206 2.66 17.83 18.17
CA GLY A 206 3.99 18.16 17.61
C GLY A 206 4.04 19.46 16.80
N LYS A 207 5.17 19.68 16.14
CA LYS A 207 5.47 20.94 15.42
C LYS A 207 4.78 21.09 14.07
N MET A 208 4.40 19.99 13.43
CA MET A 208 3.74 19.98 12.13
C MET A 208 2.44 19.16 12.23
N SER A 209 1.33 19.86 12.43
CA SER A 209 0.00 19.27 12.36
C SER A 209 -0.80 20.05 11.32
N LEU A 210 -1.32 19.35 10.31
CA LEU A 210 -2.08 19.92 9.21
C LEU A 210 -3.57 19.68 9.43
N GLU A 211 -4.38 20.74 9.54
CA GLU A 211 -5.84 20.64 9.63
C GLU A 211 -6.40 20.13 8.29
N ILE A 212 -7.14 19.03 8.32
CA ILE A 212 -7.87 18.52 7.16
C ILE A 212 -9.17 19.32 7.06
N LYS A 213 -9.36 20.03 5.96
CA LYS A 213 -10.55 20.87 5.72
C LYS A 213 -11.69 20.08 5.09
N TRP A 214 -11.37 19.16 4.21
CA TRP A 214 -12.31 18.30 3.50
C TRP A 214 -11.59 17.11 2.90
N ILE A 215 -12.32 16.03 2.67
CA ILE A 215 -11.89 14.85 1.93
C ILE A 215 -12.97 14.58 0.89
N GLU A 216 -12.57 14.25 -0.32
CA GLU A 216 -13.45 13.82 -1.40
C GLU A 216 -12.84 12.59 -2.06
N SER A 217 -13.64 11.54 -2.18
CA SER A 217 -13.28 10.30 -2.86
C SER A 217 -14.20 10.15 -4.07
N VAL A 218 -13.64 10.14 -5.27
CA VAL A 218 -14.36 10.06 -6.54
C VAL A 218 -14.10 8.72 -7.21
#